data_56fdaf70130bd4c51a39d0a12db2272c
#
_entry.id   56fdaf70130bd4c51a39d0a12db2272c
#
_cell.length_a   1.000
_cell.length_b   1.000
_cell.length_c   1.000
_cell.angle_alpha   90.00
_cell.angle_beta   90.00
_cell.angle_gamma   90.00
#
_symmetry.space_group_name_H-M   'P 1'
#
loop_
_entity.id
_entity.type
_entity.pdbx_description
1 polymer ?
#
loop_
_entity_poly.entity_id
_entity_poly.type
_entity_poly.pdbx_seq_one_letter_code
_entity_poly.pdbx_strand_id
1 'polypeptide(L)'
;FTFYESELSTTGCAVIYVNDEGENMIAMSPGANHELSDNDIIQLSHFIAESDVFIVQMENNLAATQLALKCAQKMQVTTILNPAPWSSDVATLLPFV
;
A
#
# COMPACT_ATOMS: atom_id res chain seq x y z
N PHE A 1 -12.57 -0.82 -11.94
CA PHE A 1 -12.29 -0.69 -10.51
C PHE A 1 -12.26 -2.07 -9.89
N THR A 2 -11.18 -2.44 -9.22
CA THR A 2 -10.97 -3.78 -8.64
C THR A 2 -10.81 -3.66 -7.14
N PHE A 3 -11.44 -4.55 -6.39
CA PHE A 3 -11.34 -4.66 -4.94
C PHE A 3 -10.60 -5.93 -4.56
N TYR A 4 -9.82 -5.86 -3.49
CA TYR A 4 -9.41 -7.02 -2.73
C TYR A 4 -10.45 -7.28 -1.63
N GLU A 5 -10.94 -8.51 -1.57
CA GLU A 5 -11.88 -8.94 -0.51
C GLU A 5 -11.18 -9.97 0.37
N SER A 6 -11.15 -9.71 1.68
CA SER A 6 -10.66 -10.65 2.68
C SER A 6 -11.81 -11.37 3.37
N GLU A 7 -11.68 -12.69 3.51
CA GLU A 7 -12.57 -13.49 4.35
C GLU A 7 -12.10 -13.56 5.82
N LEU A 8 -10.90 -13.08 6.12
CA LEU A 8 -10.26 -13.22 7.42
C LEU A 8 -10.36 -11.97 8.28
N SER A 9 -10.35 -10.80 7.67
CA SER A 9 -10.34 -9.51 8.36
C SER A 9 -11.34 -8.54 7.79
N THR A 10 -11.78 -7.62 8.65
CA THR A 10 -12.59 -6.47 8.23
C THR A 10 -11.75 -5.47 7.46
N THR A 11 -12.41 -4.62 6.69
CA THR A 11 -11.78 -3.44 6.08
C THR A 11 -11.03 -2.61 7.12
N GLY A 12 -9.89 -2.05 6.76
CA GLY A 12 -9.13 -1.13 7.60
C GLY A 12 -10.00 0.05 8.05
N CYS A 13 -9.78 0.51 9.28
CA CYS A 13 -10.56 1.57 9.90
C CYS A 13 -9.65 2.57 10.59
N ALA A 14 -9.95 3.86 10.47
CA ALA A 14 -9.29 4.93 11.19
C ALA A 14 -10.32 5.75 11.96
N VAL A 15 -10.04 6.01 13.25
CA VAL A 15 -10.81 6.91 14.10
C VAL A 15 -9.99 8.16 14.32
N ILE A 16 -10.53 9.30 13.93
CA ILE A 16 -9.84 10.58 13.98
C ILE A 16 -10.52 11.45 15.04
N TYR A 17 -9.76 11.85 16.07
CA TYR A 17 -10.17 12.82 17.06
C TYR A 17 -9.61 14.18 16.70
N VAL A 18 -10.44 15.19 16.69
CA VAL A 18 -10.04 16.58 16.42
C VAL A 18 -10.49 17.44 17.58
N ASN A 19 -9.58 18.24 18.15
CA ASN A 19 -9.89 19.20 19.21
C ASN A 19 -10.35 20.55 18.64
N ASP A 20 -10.73 21.47 19.52
CA ASP A 20 -11.23 22.80 19.13
C ASP A 20 -10.15 23.68 18.47
N GLU A 21 -8.85 23.35 18.68
CA GLU A 21 -7.71 24.03 18.06
C GLU A 21 -7.33 23.46 16.68
N GLY A 22 -8.03 22.41 16.23
CA GLY A 22 -7.78 21.76 14.94
C GLY A 22 -6.65 20.74 14.97
N GLU A 23 -6.11 20.39 16.12
CA GLU A 23 -5.13 19.33 16.29
C GLU A 23 -5.85 17.98 16.20
N ASN A 24 -5.19 16.98 15.62
CA ASN A 24 -5.77 15.65 15.48
C ASN A 24 -4.93 14.56 16.15
N MET A 25 -5.62 13.49 16.53
CA MET A 25 -5.05 12.23 16.96
C MET A 25 -5.78 11.11 16.21
N ILE A 26 -5.03 10.21 15.58
CA ILE A 26 -5.57 9.14 14.75
C ILE A 26 -5.23 7.79 15.36
N ALA A 27 -6.27 7.00 15.62
CA ALA A 27 -6.14 5.59 15.96
C ALA A 27 -6.59 4.77 14.76
N MET A 28 -5.74 3.83 14.29
CA MET A 28 -6.07 3.03 13.11
C MET A 28 -5.90 1.53 13.35
N SER A 29 -6.70 0.76 12.64
CA SER A 29 -6.54 -0.70 12.48
C SER A 29 -6.37 -0.98 10.99
N PRO A 30 -5.27 -1.59 10.54
CA PRO A 30 -5.02 -1.83 9.13
C PRO A 30 -5.99 -2.83 8.50
N GLY A 31 -6.52 -3.78 9.28
CA GLY A 31 -7.45 -4.79 8.78
C GLY A 31 -6.91 -5.53 7.56
N ALA A 32 -7.76 -5.73 6.57
CA ALA A 32 -7.45 -6.45 5.32
C ALA A 32 -6.30 -5.83 4.51
N ASN A 33 -5.92 -4.57 4.74
CA ASN A 33 -4.78 -3.97 4.04
C ASN A 33 -3.46 -4.72 4.28
N HIS A 34 -3.32 -5.38 5.44
CA HIS A 34 -2.11 -6.15 5.75
C HIS A 34 -2.16 -7.61 5.28
N GLU A 35 -3.24 -8.04 4.66
CA GLU A 35 -3.43 -9.44 4.24
C GLU A 35 -3.07 -9.71 2.79
N LEU A 36 -2.75 -8.69 2.01
CA LEU A 36 -2.32 -8.87 0.63
C LEU A 36 -1.16 -9.85 0.55
N SER A 37 -1.35 -10.93 -0.19
CA SER A 37 -0.33 -11.94 -0.43
C SER A 37 0.44 -11.67 -1.72
N ASP A 38 1.58 -12.33 -1.88
CA ASP A 38 2.34 -12.30 -3.14
C ASP A 38 1.49 -12.78 -4.32
N ASN A 39 0.62 -13.78 -4.09
CA ASN A 39 -0.29 -14.29 -5.13
C ASN A 39 -1.32 -13.24 -5.58
N ASP A 40 -1.85 -12.45 -4.65
CA ASP A 40 -2.77 -11.35 -4.98
C ASP A 40 -2.07 -10.31 -5.86
N ILE A 41 -0.84 -9.93 -5.52
CA ILE A 41 -0.05 -9.00 -6.32
C ILE A 41 0.24 -9.56 -7.71
N ILE A 42 0.58 -10.86 -7.83
CA ILE A 42 0.81 -11.50 -9.13
C ILE A 42 -0.46 -11.49 -9.98
N GLN A 43 -1.62 -11.81 -9.39
CA GLN A 43 -2.90 -11.79 -10.11
C GLN A 43 -3.28 -10.37 -10.58
N LEU A 44 -2.95 -9.34 -9.79
CA LEU A 44 -3.24 -7.94 -10.11
C LEU A 44 -2.16 -7.28 -10.98
N SER A 45 -1.06 -7.96 -11.28
CA SER A 45 0.08 -7.38 -11.99
C SER A 45 -0.26 -6.84 -13.38
N HIS A 46 -1.27 -7.41 -14.05
CA HIS A 46 -1.72 -6.89 -15.35
C HIS A 46 -2.30 -5.48 -15.25
N PHE A 47 -2.97 -5.12 -14.14
CA PHE A 47 -3.43 -3.73 -13.92
C PHE A 47 -2.26 -2.78 -13.74
N ILE A 48 -1.19 -3.23 -13.07
CA ILE A 48 0.04 -2.44 -12.96
C ILE A 48 0.63 -2.21 -14.36
N ALA A 49 0.71 -3.26 -15.18
CA ALA A 49 1.27 -3.18 -16.54
C ALA A 49 0.50 -2.25 -17.48
N GLU A 50 -0.81 -2.12 -17.29
CA GLU A 50 -1.68 -1.26 -18.10
C GLU A 50 -1.76 0.18 -17.58
N SER A 51 -1.07 0.48 -16.46
CA SER A 51 -1.09 1.81 -15.84
C SER A 51 0.06 2.69 -16.33
N ASP A 52 -0.18 3.99 -16.46
CA ASP A 52 0.88 4.97 -16.73
C ASP A 52 1.73 5.25 -15.49
N VAL A 53 1.12 5.18 -14.30
CA VAL A 53 1.75 5.46 -13.01
C VAL A 53 1.23 4.50 -11.95
N PHE A 54 2.14 3.92 -11.17
CA PHE A 54 1.85 3.12 -9.99
C PHE A 54 2.20 3.91 -8.72
N ILE A 55 1.19 4.18 -7.89
CA ILE A 55 1.36 4.93 -6.64
C ILE A 55 1.10 3.99 -5.47
N VAL A 56 1.99 3.99 -4.49
CA VAL A 56 1.87 3.18 -3.27
C VAL A 56 2.36 3.94 -2.04
N GLN A 57 1.88 3.57 -0.88
CA GLN A 57 2.27 4.10 0.43
C GLN A 57 2.62 2.93 1.40
N MET A 58 2.89 3.23 2.69
CA MET A 58 3.42 2.27 3.67
C MET A 58 2.34 1.64 4.58
N GLU A 59 1.07 1.68 4.21
CA GLU A 59 -0.02 1.12 5.04
C GLU A 59 -0.46 -0.30 4.63
N ASN A 60 0.18 -0.87 3.62
CA ASN A 60 0.04 -2.28 3.27
C ASN A 60 1.17 -3.10 3.91
N ASN A 61 1.12 -4.42 3.82
CA ASN A 61 2.27 -5.20 4.25
C ASN A 61 3.48 -4.96 3.34
N LEU A 62 4.67 -4.97 3.94
CA LEU A 62 5.91 -4.61 3.27
C LEU A 62 6.25 -5.54 2.10
N ALA A 63 6.00 -6.85 2.25
CA ALA A 63 6.33 -7.84 1.22
C ALA A 63 5.51 -7.61 -0.05
N ALA A 64 4.18 -7.44 0.09
CA ALA A 64 3.30 -7.13 -1.03
C ALA A 64 3.66 -5.80 -1.69
N THR A 65 3.95 -4.76 -0.90
CA THR A 65 4.38 -3.45 -1.41
C THR A 65 5.67 -3.57 -2.23
N GLN A 66 6.67 -4.30 -1.72
CA GLN A 66 7.94 -4.51 -2.41
C GLN A 66 7.73 -5.30 -3.71
N LEU A 67 6.91 -6.35 -3.69
CA LEU A 67 6.63 -7.13 -4.88
C LEU A 67 5.92 -6.31 -5.95
N ALA A 68 4.94 -5.50 -5.56
CA ALA A 68 4.22 -4.61 -6.49
C ALA A 68 5.15 -3.58 -7.14
N LEU A 69 6.05 -2.96 -6.36
CA LEU A 69 7.08 -2.05 -6.89
C LEU A 69 8.03 -2.75 -7.87
N LYS A 70 8.50 -3.97 -7.54
CA LYS A 70 9.31 -4.78 -8.45
C LYS A 70 8.59 -5.10 -9.75
N CYS A 71 7.28 -5.42 -9.69
CA CYS A 71 6.47 -5.64 -10.87
C CYS A 71 6.37 -4.37 -11.72
N ALA A 72 6.07 -3.23 -11.12
CA ALA A 72 5.99 -1.95 -11.82
C ALA A 72 7.32 -1.58 -12.51
N GLN A 73 8.43 -1.71 -11.78
CA GLN A 73 9.77 -1.45 -12.32
C GLN A 73 10.09 -2.37 -13.52
N LYS A 74 9.81 -3.68 -13.39
CA LYS A 74 10.03 -4.65 -14.48
C LYS A 74 9.22 -4.34 -15.73
N MET A 75 8.03 -3.78 -15.55
CA MET A 75 7.10 -3.38 -16.62
C MET A 75 7.34 -1.96 -17.11
N GLN A 76 8.35 -1.26 -16.57
CA GLN A 76 8.72 0.12 -16.92
C GLN A 76 7.59 1.14 -16.65
N VAL A 77 6.74 0.86 -15.66
CA VAL A 77 5.72 1.78 -15.18
C VAL A 77 6.35 2.80 -14.22
N THR A 78 6.01 4.06 -14.37
CA THR A 78 6.48 5.11 -13.45
C THR A 78 5.95 4.82 -12.04
N THR A 79 6.85 4.80 -11.04
CA THR A 79 6.48 4.51 -9.65
C THR A 79 6.59 5.73 -8.76
N ILE A 80 5.64 5.89 -7.84
CA ILE A 80 5.63 6.92 -6.80
C ILE A 80 5.41 6.23 -5.46
N LEU A 81 6.35 6.38 -4.53
CA LEU A 81 6.22 5.92 -3.15
C LEU A 81 5.96 7.11 -2.21
N ASN A 82 4.83 7.09 -1.52
CA ASN A 82 4.63 7.94 -0.35
C ASN A 82 5.15 7.19 0.89
N PRO A 83 6.28 7.61 1.52
CA PRO A 83 6.88 6.91 2.65
C PRO A 83 6.14 7.17 3.97
N ALA A 84 4.82 7.14 3.97
CA ALA A 84 3.97 7.38 5.14
C ALA A 84 3.08 6.15 5.44
N PRO A 85 2.99 5.72 6.73
CA PRO A 85 3.79 6.19 7.87
C PRO A 85 5.28 5.84 7.71
N TRP A 86 6.16 6.73 8.19
CA TRP A 86 7.60 6.51 8.08
C TRP A 86 8.07 5.30 8.90
N SER A 87 8.88 4.48 8.27
CA SER A 87 9.60 3.37 8.92
C SER A 87 10.99 3.21 8.28
N SER A 88 11.92 2.57 8.98
CA SER A 88 13.23 2.23 8.43
C SER A 88 13.15 1.30 7.20
N ASP A 89 12.05 0.58 7.06
CA ASP A 89 11.81 -0.36 5.96
C ASP A 89 11.65 0.34 4.61
N VAL A 90 11.34 1.65 4.59
CA VAL A 90 11.35 2.48 3.37
C VAL A 90 12.64 2.29 2.58
N ALA A 91 13.79 2.19 3.27
CA ALA A 91 15.08 2.01 2.62
C ALA A 91 15.14 0.75 1.74
N THR A 92 14.38 -0.30 2.07
CA THR A 92 14.33 -1.55 1.30
C THR A 92 13.50 -1.43 0.03
N LEU A 93 12.65 -0.42 -0.07
CA LEU A 93 11.77 -0.17 -1.20
C LEU A 93 12.39 0.78 -2.23
N LEU A 94 13.23 1.72 -1.80
CA LEU A 94 13.82 2.75 -2.67
C LEU A 94 14.49 2.22 -3.95
N PRO A 95 15.17 1.05 -3.96
CA PRO A 95 15.75 0.52 -5.19
C PRO A 95 14.74 0.19 -6.30
N PHE A 96 13.45 0.16 -5.98
CA PHE A 96 12.37 -0.21 -6.90
C PHE A 96 11.43 0.96 -7.26
N VAL A 97 11.76 2.16 -6.76
CA VAL A 97 10.99 3.38 -7.01
C VAL A 97 11.59 4.20 -8.15
#